data_f59c489bd99cd033a226f608a1eeb7c1
#
_entry.id   f59c489bd99cd033a226f608a1eeb7c1
#
_cell.length_a   1.000
_cell.length_b   1.000
_cell.length_c   1.000
_cell.angle_alpha   90.00
_cell.angle_beta   90.00
_cell.angle_gamma   90.00
#
_symmetry.space_group_name_H-M   'P 1'
#
loop_
_entity.id
_entity.type
_entity.pdbx_description
1 polymer ?
#
loop_
_entity_poly.entity_id
_entity_poly.type
_entity_poly.pdbx_seq_one_letter_code
_entity_poly.pdbx_strand_id
1 'polypeptide(L)'
;MSTSIEKKDGPLRAPAPGKKRVIALTGAASFLGSNLIGLLEEDERIGRVVAIDTNAASTAGPKTRTYEVDLAQPSTEARLAEILAAERVDTFVHLAFLSSPSHATAWAHEVESVGTMHALVAARHAQVRKLVMWSSTLLYGAHPSNPNFLSENHPLRADTEENFFADKIEAEAEAQRFARASQGSIVTILRMAPVVGPTVTNFVTRYLARKIVPTMMGFDPLVQFLHEIDAIAALKLAVDRDVPGVYNIVGDGVLPLSTVIKLAGRIGLPIPHPIAETLTSIGWLTQVALAPPPFLKYLRFLCVADGDRARTKMGFVPAYTTREALIDFTSAQRLRDVRLLQETG
;
A
#
# COMPACT_ATOMS: atom_id res chain seq x y z
N MET A 1 -47.26 -8.72 4.09
CA MET A 1 -46.90 -8.74 2.66
C MET A 1 -45.41 -8.38 2.57
N SER A 2 -44.56 -9.41 2.43
CA SER A 2 -43.12 -9.27 2.37
C SER A 2 -42.74 -9.25 0.89
N THR A 3 -42.30 -8.10 0.42
CA THR A 3 -41.80 -7.93 -0.96
C THR A 3 -40.35 -8.39 -1.00
N SER A 4 -40.14 -9.60 -1.46
CA SER A 4 -38.81 -10.14 -1.81
C SER A 4 -38.25 -9.34 -2.97
N ILE A 5 -37.17 -8.59 -2.72
CA ILE A 5 -36.34 -7.98 -3.79
C ILE A 5 -35.53 -9.09 -4.40
N GLU A 6 -35.97 -9.64 -5.55
CA GLU A 6 -35.19 -10.55 -6.37
C GLU A 6 -33.92 -9.85 -6.87
N LYS A 7 -32.77 -10.32 -6.39
CA LYS A 7 -31.45 -9.95 -6.92
C LYS A 7 -31.29 -10.48 -8.34
N LYS A 8 -31.28 -9.60 -9.33
CA LYS A 8 -30.77 -9.90 -10.67
C LYS A 8 -29.24 -9.77 -10.66
N ASP A 9 -28.55 -10.80 -10.21
CA ASP A 9 -27.12 -10.94 -10.42
C ASP A 9 -26.88 -11.49 -11.85
N GLY A 10 -26.83 -10.58 -12.82
CA GLY A 10 -26.38 -10.91 -14.18
C GLY A 10 -24.83 -10.95 -14.22
N PRO A 11 -24.23 -11.75 -15.12
CA PRO A 11 -22.77 -11.83 -15.24
C PRO A 11 -22.19 -10.45 -15.57
N LEU A 12 -21.14 -10.07 -14.81
CA LEU A 12 -20.39 -8.82 -15.00
C LEU A 12 -19.82 -8.77 -16.44
N ARG A 13 -20.18 -7.77 -17.21
CA ARG A 13 -19.77 -7.63 -18.61
C ARG A 13 -18.29 -7.23 -18.70
N ALA A 14 -17.48 -8.06 -19.36
CA ALA A 14 -16.20 -7.60 -19.90
C ALA A 14 -16.41 -6.38 -20.81
N PRO A 15 -15.49 -5.38 -20.83
CA PRO A 15 -15.60 -4.26 -21.75
C PRO A 15 -15.74 -4.78 -23.17
N ALA A 16 -16.68 -4.23 -23.94
CA ALA A 16 -16.90 -4.60 -25.34
C ALA A 16 -15.57 -4.37 -26.13
N PRO A 17 -15.24 -5.25 -27.08
CA PRO A 17 -14.06 -5.05 -27.92
C PRO A 17 -14.05 -3.63 -28.54
N GLY A 18 -12.93 -2.89 -28.39
CA GLY A 18 -12.79 -1.52 -28.90
C GLY A 18 -13.30 -0.41 -27.97
N LYS A 19 -13.94 -0.70 -26.83
CA LYS A 19 -14.32 0.33 -25.86
C LYS A 19 -13.16 0.65 -24.91
N LYS A 20 -12.80 1.93 -24.84
CA LYS A 20 -11.80 2.41 -23.89
C LYS A 20 -12.27 2.20 -22.44
N ARG A 21 -11.37 1.81 -21.56
CA ARG A 21 -11.64 1.49 -20.16
C ARG A 21 -11.80 2.77 -19.32
N VAL A 22 -12.57 2.65 -18.25
CA VAL A 22 -12.73 3.69 -17.24
C VAL A 22 -12.19 3.14 -15.91
N ILE A 23 -11.14 3.80 -15.38
CA ILE A 23 -10.47 3.38 -14.15
C ILE A 23 -10.76 4.40 -13.07
N ALA A 24 -11.27 3.98 -11.92
CA ALA A 24 -11.40 4.83 -10.75
C ALA A 24 -10.32 4.50 -9.72
N LEU A 25 -9.84 5.52 -9.01
CA LEU A 25 -8.88 5.37 -7.91
C LEU A 25 -9.32 6.17 -6.70
N THR A 26 -9.32 5.54 -5.51
CA THR A 26 -9.26 6.27 -4.22
C THR A 26 -7.82 6.40 -3.78
N GLY A 27 -7.50 7.40 -2.95
CA GLY A 27 -6.11 7.73 -2.62
C GLY A 27 -5.35 8.28 -3.84
N ALA A 28 -6.07 8.98 -4.73
CA ALA A 28 -5.56 9.49 -6.00
C ALA A 28 -4.42 10.51 -5.83
N ALA A 29 -4.43 11.29 -4.75
CA ALA A 29 -3.38 12.26 -4.44
C ALA A 29 -2.17 11.64 -3.72
N SER A 30 -2.26 10.36 -3.31
CA SER A 30 -1.14 9.64 -2.71
C SER A 30 0.00 9.46 -3.72
N PHE A 31 1.20 9.12 -3.20
CA PHE A 31 2.34 8.80 -4.06
C PHE A 31 2.00 7.74 -5.12
N LEU A 32 1.44 6.61 -4.70
CA LEU A 32 1.07 5.52 -5.61
C LEU A 32 -0.06 5.93 -6.57
N GLY A 33 -1.08 6.62 -6.06
CA GLY A 33 -2.21 7.08 -6.85
C GLY A 33 -1.81 8.05 -7.95
N SER A 34 -1.10 9.12 -7.60
CA SER A 34 -0.65 10.13 -8.56
C SER A 34 0.24 9.53 -9.66
N ASN A 35 1.22 8.68 -9.30
CA ASN A 35 2.08 8.05 -10.31
C ASN A 35 1.33 7.06 -11.20
N LEU A 36 0.38 6.30 -10.63
CA LEU A 36 -0.47 5.41 -11.44
C LEU A 36 -1.34 6.23 -12.42
N ILE A 37 -1.92 7.36 -11.99
CA ILE A 37 -2.68 8.26 -12.86
C ILE A 37 -1.82 8.71 -14.04
N GLY A 38 -0.57 9.12 -13.82
CA GLY A 38 0.33 9.50 -14.89
C GLY A 38 0.47 8.40 -15.96
N LEU A 39 0.68 7.14 -15.55
CA LEU A 39 0.75 6.01 -16.49
C LEU A 39 -0.58 5.72 -17.20
N LEU A 40 -1.71 5.95 -16.53
CA LEU A 40 -3.04 5.74 -17.13
C LEU A 40 -3.39 6.85 -18.14
N GLU A 41 -2.91 8.08 -17.93
CA GLU A 41 -3.05 9.19 -18.88
C GLU A 41 -2.36 8.90 -20.20
N GLU A 42 -1.19 8.25 -20.18
CA GLU A 42 -0.43 7.90 -21.36
C GLU A 42 -1.00 6.69 -22.12
N ASP A 43 -1.79 5.83 -21.45
CA ASP A 43 -2.31 4.59 -22.03
C ASP A 43 -3.52 4.85 -22.94
N GLU A 44 -3.38 4.61 -24.23
CA GLU A 44 -4.45 4.80 -25.23
C GLU A 44 -5.70 3.91 -25.01
N ARG A 45 -5.55 2.79 -24.30
CA ARG A 45 -6.64 1.87 -23.95
C ARG A 45 -7.56 2.45 -22.88
N ILE A 46 -7.08 3.50 -22.17
CA ILE A 46 -7.83 4.19 -21.12
C ILE A 46 -8.53 5.39 -21.72
N GLY A 47 -9.83 5.43 -21.54
CA GLY A 47 -10.68 6.56 -21.99
C GLY A 47 -10.90 7.60 -20.92
N ARG A 48 -10.90 7.18 -19.66
CA ARG A 48 -11.10 8.07 -18.51
C ARG A 48 -10.45 7.51 -17.25
N VAL A 49 -9.91 8.40 -16.44
CA VAL A 49 -9.45 8.17 -15.08
C VAL A 49 -10.33 8.97 -14.13
N VAL A 50 -10.89 8.33 -13.11
CA VAL A 50 -11.73 8.92 -12.08
C VAL A 50 -10.90 8.99 -10.81
N ALA A 51 -10.33 10.15 -10.53
CA ALA A 51 -9.49 10.39 -9.36
C ALA A 51 -10.37 10.80 -8.17
N ILE A 52 -10.33 10.02 -7.09
CA ILE A 52 -11.15 10.22 -5.90
C ILE A 52 -10.22 10.43 -4.70
N ASP A 53 -10.23 11.61 -4.12
CA ASP A 53 -9.42 11.97 -2.95
C ASP A 53 -9.96 13.27 -2.34
N THR A 54 -9.46 13.66 -1.17
CA THR A 54 -9.68 15.00 -0.58
C THR A 54 -8.87 16.10 -1.28
N ASN A 55 -7.84 15.71 -2.04
CA ASN A 55 -6.97 16.62 -2.79
C ASN A 55 -6.87 16.19 -4.26
N ALA A 56 -6.53 17.14 -5.13
CA ALA A 56 -6.26 16.83 -6.54
C ALA A 56 -4.94 16.07 -6.70
N ALA A 57 -4.93 15.08 -7.59
CA ALA A 57 -3.71 14.38 -7.96
C ALA A 57 -2.78 15.29 -8.78
N SER A 58 -1.48 15.28 -8.48
CA SER A 58 -0.48 16.15 -9.13
C SER A 58 -0.26 15.81 -10.61
N THR A 59 -0.60 14.59 -11.04
CA THR A 59 -0.43 14.06 -12.40
C THR A 59 -1.73 14.00 -13.19
N ALA A 60 -2.81 14.64 -12.69
CA ALA A 60 -4.09 14.69 -13.39
C ALA A 60 -3.94 15.40 -14.74
N GLY A 61 -4.37 14.74 -15.80
CA GLY A 61 -4.32 15.21 -17.18
C GLY A 61 -5.71 15.26 -17.83
N PRO A 62 -5.78 15.37 -19.16
CA PRO A 62 -7.03 15.56 -19.89
C PRO A 62 -8.01 14.39 -19.81
N LYS A 63 -7.56 13.18 -19.50
CA LYS A 63 -8.44 12.00 -19.27
C LYS A 63 -8.93 11.93 -17.83
N THR A 64 -8.31 12.66 -16.89
CA THR A 64 -8.60 12.59 -15.46
C THR A 64 -9.75 13.51 -15.07
N ARG A 65 -10.73 12.94 -14.40
CA ARG A 65 -11.80 13.68 -13.72
C ARG A 65 -11.66 13.50 -12.22
N THR A 66 -11.50 14.59 -11.49
CA THR A 66 -11.30 14.60 -10.05
C THR A 66 -12.62 14.76 -9.32
N TYR A 67 -12.82 13.95 -8.28
CA TYR A 67 -13.92 14.04 -7.33
C TYR A 67 -13.35 14.19 -5.93
N GLU A 68 -13.75 15.25 -5.26
CA GLU A 68 -13.42 15.46 -3.85
C GLU A 68 -14.36 14.62 -2.99
N VAL A 69 -13.80 13.63 -2.31
CA VAL A 69 -14.51 12.72 -1.40
C VAL A 69 -13.60 12.38 -0.22
N ASP A 70 -14.10 12.64 0.99
CA ASP A 70 -13.47 12.20 2.22
C ASP A 70 -14.05 10.86 2.66
N LEU A 71 -13.22 9.83 2.69
CA LEU A 71 -13.63 8.46 3.03
C LEU A 71 -14.07 8.30 4.49
N ALA A 72 -13.71 9.24 5.38
CA ALA A 72 -14.14 9.25 6.77
C ALA A 72 -15.57 9.76 6.97
N GLN A 73 -16.25 10.25 5.91
CA GLN A 73 -17.61 10.80 6.03
C GLN A 73 -18.68 9.71 5.92
N PRO A 74 -19.76 9.78 6.74
CA PRO A 74 -20.85 8.79 6.69
C PRO A 74 -21.57 8.67 5.33
N SER A 75 -21.57 9.73 4.52
CA SER A 75 -22.20 9.78 3.21
C SER A 75 -21.37 9.17 2.09
N THR A 76 -20.16 8.72 2.38
CA THR A 76 -19.16 8.29 1.40
C THR A 76 -19.63 7.11 0.54
N GLU A 77 -20.28 6.11 1.14
CA GLU A 77 -20.79 4.95 0.41
C GLU A 77 -21.70 5.35 -0.76
N ALA A 78 -22.73 6.15 -0.46
CA ALA A 78 -23.69 6.60 -1.48
C ALA A 78 -23.01 7.47 -2.54
N ARG A 79 -22.11 8.37 -2.12
CA ARG A 79 -21.37 9.24 -3.04
C ARG A 79 -20.45 8.48 -3.96
N LEU A 80 -19.71 7.50 -3.45
CA LEU A 80 -18.86 6.63 -4.26
C LEU A 80 -19.70 5.80 -5.24
N ALA A 81 -20.83 5.21 -4.79
CA ALA A 81 -21.70 4.42 -5.66
C ALA A 81 -22.25 5.26 -6.82
N GLU A 82 -22.67 6.50 -6.54
CA GLU A 82 -23.11 7.46 -7.56
C GLU A 82 -22.00 7.73 -8.59
N ILE A 83 -20.81 8.08 -8.13
CA ILE A 83 -19.64 8.41 -9.00
C ILE A 83 -19.28 7.19 -9.86
N LEU A 84 -19.09 6.01 -9.25
CA LEU A 84 -18.69 4.81 -9.96
C LEU A 84 -19.71 4.39 -11.02
N ALA A 85 -21.00 4.52 -10.74
CA ALA A 85 -22.08 4.21 -11.66
C ALA A 85 -22.20 5.25 -12.79
N ALA A 86 -22.18 6.56 -12.47
CA ALA A 86 -22.27 7.65 -13.44
C ALA A 86 -21.13 7.61 -14.46
N GLU A 87 -19.90 7.35 -13.99
CA GLU A 87 -18.71 7.24 -14.83
C GLU A 87 -18.57 5.88 -15.52
N ARG A 88 -19.43 4.91 -15.18
CA ARG A 88 -19.40 3.54 -15.74
C ARG A 88 -18.04 2.88 -15.55
N VAL A 89 -17.53 2.95 -14.33
CA VAL A 89 -16.21 2.43 -13.95
C VAL A 89 -16.16 0.91 -14.17
N ASP A 90 -15.17 0.44 -14.89
CA ASP A 90 -14.92 -1.00 -15.07
C ASP A 90 -13.89 -1.57 -14.07
N THR A 91 -12.93 -0.76 -13.67
CA THR A 91 -11.88 -1.14 -12.73
C THR A 91 -11.75 -0.10 -11.62
N PHE A 92 -11.80 -0.54 -10.39
CA PHE A 92 -11.65 0.30 -9.21
C PHE A 92 -10.35 -0.05 -8.48
N VAL A 93 -9.48 0.92 -8.26
CA VAL A 93 -8.20 0.78 -7.56
C VAL A 93 -8.31 1.48 -6.21
N HIS A 94 -8.20 0.72 -5.14
CA HIS A 94 -8.31 1.25 -3.77
C HIS A 94 -6.93 1.41 -3.14
N LEU A 95 -6.47 2.66 -3.02
CA LEU A 95 -5.15 3.04 -2.51
C LEU A 95 -5.21 3.99 -1.30
N ALA A 96 -6.40 4.22 -0.75
CA ALA A 96 -6.61 5.16 0.36
C ALA A 96 -6.16 4.57 1.70
N PHE A 97 -4.86 4.33 1.83
CA PHE A 97 -4.22 3.81 3.04
C PHE A 97 -3.04 4.69 3.47
N LEU A 98 -2.85 4.82 4.77
CA LEU A 98 -1.74 5.56 5.34
C LEU A 98 -0.43 4.80 5.15
N SER A 99 0.60 5.50 4.68
CA SER A 99 1.96 4.96 4.52
C SER A 99 2.77 4.96 5.82
N SER A 100 2.22 5.50 6.91
CA SER A 100 2.86 5.63 8.22
C SER A 100 1.82 5.58 9.31
N PRO A 101 2.16 5.07 10.52
CA PRO A 101 1.28 5.16 11.68
C PRO A 101 0.88 6.60 11.99
N SER A 102 -0.33 6.78 12.51
CA SER A 102 -0.92 8.09 12.81
C SER A 102 -1.32 8.18 14.29
N HIS A 103 -1.12 9.34 14.90
CA HIS A 103 -1.65 9.64 16.22
C HIS A 103 -3.16 9.92 16.20
N ALA A 104 -3.71 10.31 15.05
CA ALA A 104 -5.14 10.46 14.82
C ALA A 104 -5.77 9.09 14.52
N THR A 105 -5.71 8.17 15.49
CA THR A 105 -6.09 6.76 15.31
C THR A 105 -7.55 6.58 14.91
N ALA A 106 -8.48 7.35 15.49
CA ALA A 106 -9.89 7.30 15.13
C ALA A 106 -10.12 7.69 13.65
N TRP A 107 -9.49 8.78 13.22
CA TRP A 107 -9.57 9.19 11.80
C TRP A 107 -8.92 8.16 10.86
N ALA A 108 -7.77 7.59 11.26
CA ALA A 108 -7.11 6.55 10.48
C ALA A 108 -8.01 5.32 10.30
N HIS A 109 -8.70 4.89 11.37
CA HIS A 109 -9.68 3.81 11.34
C HIS A 109 -10.85 4.11 10.39
N GLU A 110 -11.43 5.31 10.48
CA GLU A 110 -12.52 5.73 9.58
C GLU A 110 -12.09 5.71 8.10
N VAL A 111 -10.86 6.13 7.79
CA VAL A 111 -10.36 6.14 6.41
C VAL A 111 -10.02 4.72 5.93
N GLU A 112 -9.29 3.94 6.71
CA GLU A 112 -8.71 2.67 6.24
C GLU A 112 -9.66 1.49 6.37
N SER A 113 -10.32 1.31 7.52
CA SER A 113 -11.24 0.20 7.75
C SER A 113 -12.65 0.52 7.24
N VAL A 114 -13.29 1.56 7.81
CA VAL A 114 -14.66 1.93 7.46
C VAL A 114 -14.75 2.44 6.02
N GLY A 115 -13.79 3.29 5.60
CA GLY A 115 -13.69 3.79 4.23
C GLY A 115 -13.51 2.68 3.19
N THR A 116 -12.74 1.63 3.52
CA THR A 116 -12.64 0.44 2.65
C THR A 116 -13.98 -0.28 2.55
N MET A 117 -14.68 -0.48 3.66
CA MET A 117 -16.02 -1.09 3.63
C MET A 117 -16.99 -0.30 2.74
N HIS A 118 -17.04 1.03 2.88
CA HIS A 118 -17.85 1.92 2.02
C HIS A 118 -17.46 1.79 0.54
N ALA A 119 -16.15 1.75 0.24
CA ALA A 119 -15.63 1.61 -1.12
C ALA A 119 -16.05 0.27 -1.75
N LEU A 120 -15.99 -0.83 -1.00
CA LEU A 120 -16.38 -2.16 -1.47
C LEU A 120 -17.90 -2.27 -1.70
N VAL A 121 -18.71 -1.71 -0.80
CA VAL A 121 -20.17 -1.67 -0.97
C VAL A 121 -20.54 -0.84 -2.19
N ALA A 122 -19.93 0.35 -2.37
CA ALA A 122 -20.14 1.19 -3.54
C ALA A 122 -19.73 0.49 -4.84
N ALA A 123 -18.59 -0.22 -4.86
CA ALA A 123 -18.15 -0.99 -6.02
C ALA A 123 -19.12 -2.11 -6.38
N ARG A 124 -19.74 -2.76 -5.39
CA ARG A 124 -20.80 -3.77 -5.61
C ARG A 124 -22.05 -3.15 -6.20
N HIS A 125 -22.53 -2.04 -5.65
CA HIS A 125 -23.72 -1.34 -6.16
C HIS A 125 -23.52 -0.84 -7.58
N ALA A 126 -22.34 -0.34 -7.92
CA ALA A 126 -21.98 0.11 -9.26
C ALA A 126 -21.62 -1.06 -10.22
N GLN A 127 -21.67 -2.30 -9.75
CA GLN A 127 -21.32 -3.51 -10.53
C GLN A 127 -19.92 -3.41 -11.17
N VAL A 128 -18.94 -2.88 -10.43
CA VAL A 128 -17.56 -2.79 -10.89
C VAL A 128 -17.00 -4.18 -11.12
N ARG A 129 -16.48 -4.44 -12.34
CA ARG A 129 -15.98 -5.75 -12.75
C ARG A 129 -14.71 -6.16 -12.02
N LYS A 130 -13.85 -5.17 -11.74
CA LYS A 130 -12.50 -5.43 -11.21
C LYS A 130 -12.14 -4.48 -10.07
N LEU A 131 -11.62 -5.08 -9.02
CA LEU A 131 -11.05 -4.38 -7.86
C LEU A 131 -9.56 -4.68 -7.76
N VAL A 132 -8.73 -3.67 -7.63
CA VAL A 132 -7.30 -3.77 -7.26
C VAL A 132 -7.12 -3.04 -5.93
N MET A 133 -6.53 -3.71 -4.95
CA MET A 133 -6.33 -3.14 -3.61
C MET A 133 -4.86 -3.23 -3.20
N TRP A 134 -4.33 -2.13 -2.66
CA TRP A 134 -3.05 -2.12 -2.00
C TRP A 134 -3.15 -2.77 -0.60
N SER A 135 -2.13 -3.52 -0.23
CA SER A 135 -1.92 -4.09 1.09
C SER A 135 -0.41 -4.15 1.39
N SER A 136 0.00 -4.72 2.52
CA SER A 136 1.40 -4.73 2.94
C SER A 136 1.87 -6.09 3.42
N THR A 137 3.13 -6.44 3.11
CA THR A 137 3.78 -7.64 3.66
C THR A 137 4.04 -7.51 5.16
N LEU A 138 4.06 -6.30 5.72
CA LEU A 138 4.20 -6.11 7.16
C LEU A 138 3.04 -6.73 7.95
N LEU A 139 1.89 -6.92 7.33
CA LEU A 139 0.72 -7.54 7.97
C LEU A 139 0.94 -9.00 8.36
N TYR A 140 1.94 -9.68 7.79
CA TYR A 140 2.34 -10.99 8.28
C TYR A 140 2.86 -10.97 9.73
N GLY A 141 3.36 -9.83 10.17
CA GLY A 141 3.96 -9.66 11.49
C GLY A 141 5.36 -10.25 11.59
N ALA A 142 6.23 -9.61 12.36
CA ALA A 142 7.56 -10.08 12.64
C ALA A 142 7.55 -10.98 13.88
N HIS A 143 7.72 -12.29 13.69
CA HIS A 143 7.67 -13.29 14.76
C HIS A 143 8.90 -14.19 14.75
N PRO A 144 9.38 -14.68 15.94
CA PRO A 144 10.52 -15.57 16.02
C PRO A 144 10.27 -16.92 15.33
N SER A 145 9.00 -17.30 15.15
CA SER A 145 8.59 -18.56 14.49
C SER A 145 8.29 -18.41 12.99
N ASN A 146 8.56 -17.23 12.40
CA ASN A 146 8.35 -17.06 10.97
C ASN A 146 9.31 -17.94 10.16
N PRO A 147 8.84 -18.57 9.07
CA PRO A 147 9.73 -19.19 8.10
C PRO A 147 10.61 -18.13 7.42
N ASN A 148 11.64 -18.59 6.72
CA ASN A 148 12.57 -17.69 6.02
C ASN A 148 11.88 -16.79 5.00
N PHE A 149 10.82 -17.29 4.34
CA PHE A 149 10.00 -16.54 3.39
C PHE A 149 8.52 -16.84 3.62
N LEU A 150 7.72 -15.77 3.64
CA LEU A 150 6.28 -15.80 3.91
C LEU A 150 5.49 -15.82 2.61
N SER A 151 4.81 -16.93 2.32
CA SER A 151 3.91 -17.00 1.17
C SER A 151 2.57 -16.34 1.45
N GLU A 152 1.76 -16.10 0.41
CA GLU A 152 0.44 -15.48 0.54
C GLU A 152 -0.56 -16.32 1.36
N ASN A 153 -0.29 -17.61 1.55
CA ASN A 153 -1.10 -18.48 2.40
C ASN A 153 -0.75 -18.36 3.90
N HIS A 154 0.35 -17.68 4.23
CA HIS A 154 0.70 -17.43 5.62
C HIS A 154 -0.32 -16.48 6.26
N PRO A 155 -0.79 -16.77 7.50
CA PRO A 155 -1.76 -15.91 8.16
C PRO A 155 -1.18 -14.52 8.47
N LEU A 156 -2.04 -13.50 8.42
CA LEU A 156 -1.70 -12.16 8.87
C LEU A 156 -1.70 -12.16 10.41
N ARG A 157 -0.53 -11.88 11.01
CA ARG A 157 -0.30 -11.95 12.46
C ARG A 157 0.41 -10.72 13.00
N ALA A 158 0.34 -9.58 12.28
CA ALA A 158 0.82 -8.32 12.82
C ALA A 158 0.02 -7.96 14.08
N ASP A 159 0.61 -7.12 14.93
CA ASP A 159 0.06 -6.76 16.22
C ASP A 159 -1.24 -5.95 16.07
N THR A 160 -2.38 -6.59 16.33
CA THR A 160 -3.69 -5.97 16.17
C THR A 160 -4.08 -5.04 17.33
N GLU A 161 -3.25 -4.90 18.37
CA GLU A 161 -3.40 -3.83 19.34
C GLU A 161 -2.98 -2.48 18.74
N GLU A 162 -2.22 -2.50 17.63
CA GLU A 162 -1.82 -1.33 16.88
C GLU A 162 -2.76 -1.11 15.68
N ASN A 163 -3.49 0.00 15.70
CA ASN A 163 -4.51 0.30 14.70
C ASN A 163 -3.96 0.29 13.27
N PHE A 164 -2.73 0.74 13.05
CA PHE A 164 -2.10 0.72 11.72
C PHE A 164 -2.10 -0.67 11.07
N PHE A 165 -1.92 -1.72 11.87
CA PHE A 165 -2.00 -3.09 11.37
C PHE A 165 -3.41 -3.65 11.38
N ALA A 166 -4.16 -3.38 12.47
CA ALA A 166 -5.52 -3.86 12.65
C ALA A 166 -6.43 -3.42 11.49
N ASP A 167 -6.45 -2.13 11.18
CA ASP A 167 -7.29 -1.54 10.15
C ASP A 167 -6.99 -2.13 8.75
N LYS A 168 -5.70 -2.31 8.43
CA LYS A 168 -5.30 -2.91 7.14
C LYS A 168 -5.63 -4.41 7.04
N ILE A 169 -5.50 -5.15 8.14
CA ILE A 169 -5.90 -6.57 8.21
C ILE A 169 -7.40 -6.69 8.00
N GLU A 170 -8.19 -5.83 8.66
CA GLU A 170 -9.64 -5.80 8.51
C GLU A 170 -10.05 -5.42 7.09
N ALA A 171 -9.48 -4.36 6.54
CA ALA A 171 -9.70 -3.93 5.16
C ALA A 171 -9.39 -5.05 4.14
N GLU A 172 -8.28 -5.78 4.33
CA GLU A 172 -7.95 -6.91 3.46
C GLU A 172 -8.94 -8.08 3.64
N ALA A 173 -9.37 -8.35 4.86
CA ALA A 173 -10.37 -9.39 5.13
C ALA A 173 -11.71 -9.06 4.47
N GLU A 174 -12.13 -7.78 4.49
CA GLU A 174 -13.33 -7.32 3.77
C GLU A 174 -13.20 -7.49 2.25
N ALA A 175 -12.06 -7.11 1.67
CA ALA A 175 -11.81 -7.31 0.24
C ALA A 175 -11.84 -8.80 -0.14
N GLN A 176 -11.33 -9.70 0.70
CA GLN A 176 -11.41 -11.14 0.49
C GLN A 176 -12.87 -11.66 0.66
N ARG A 177 -13.66 -11.11 1.60
CA ARG A 177 -15.09 -11.42 1.74
C ARG A 177 -15.86 -10.96 0.49
N PHE A 178 -15.57 -9.75 0.02
CA PHE A 178 -16.14 -9.21 -1.22
C PHE A 178 -15.85 -10.13 -2.42
N ALA A 179 -14.60 -10.60 -2.57
CA ALA A 179 -14.20 -11.51 -3.64
C ALA A 179 -15.00 -12.81 -3.63
N ARG A 180 -15.25 -13.39 -2.44
CA ARG A 180 -16.04 -14.62 -2.29
C ARG A 180 -17.54 -14.41 -2.54
N ALA A 181 -18.07 -13.23 -2.18
CA ALA A 181 -19.49 -12.93 -2.30
C ALA A 181 -19.90 -12.43 -3.70
N SER A 182 -18.97 -11.90 -4.48
CA SER A 182 -19.23 -11.27 -5.79
C SER A 182 -18.79 -12.22 -6.91
N GLN A 183 -19.67 -13.14 -7.32
CA GLN A 183 -19.40 -14.09 -8.42
C GLN A 183 -19.09 -13.33 -9.71
N GLY A 184 -17.92 -13.62 -10.31
CA GLY A 184 -17.45 -12.99 -11.55
C GLY A 184 -16.64 -11.71 -11.38
N SER A 185 -16.57 -11.11 -10.19
CA SER A 185 -15.67 -9.98 -9.93
C SER A 185 -14.21 -10.45 -9.82
N ILE A 186 -13.31 -9.67 -10.40
CA ILE A 186 -11.87 -9.91 -10.32
C ILE A 186 -11.34 -9.05 -9.18
N VAL A 187 -10.87 -9.68 -8.12
CA VAL A 187 -10.26 -8.98 -6.97
C VAL A 187 -8.79 -9.35 -6.88
N THR A 188 -7.93 -8.34 -6.98
CA THR A 188 -6.46 -8.47 -6.89
C THR A 188 -5.98 -7.67 -5.69
N ILE A 189 -5.33 -8.33 -4.73
CA ILE A 189 -4.76 -7.70 -3.54
C ILE A 189 -3.24 -7.77 -3.64
N LEU A 190 -2.56 -6.63 -3.55
CA LEU A 190 -1.12 -6.50 -3.66
C LEU A 190 -0.51 -6.23 -2.27
N ARG A 191 0.07 -7.25 -1.65
CA ARG A 191 0.84 -7.11 -0.40
C ARG A 191 2.24 -6.65 -0.76
N MET A 192 2.46 -5.35 -0.75
CA MET A 192 3.74 -4.76 -1.11
C MET A 192 4.71 -4.78 0.07
N ALA A 193 5.98 -5.11 -0.18
CA ALA A 193 7.06 -4.85 0.76
C ALA A 193 7.21 -3.33 0.98
N PRO A 194 7.88 -2.89 2.08
CA PRO A 194 8.13 -1.49 2.31
C PRO A 194 8.72 -0.82 1.07
N VAL A 195 8.01 0.18 0.55
CA VAL A 195 8.41 0.89 -0.67
C VAL A 195 9.48 1.91 -0.33
N VAL A 196 10.58 1.87 -1.07
CA VAL A 196 11.69 2.83 -0.99
C VAL A 196 12.04 3.34 -2.37
N GLY A 197 12.62 4.54 -2.43
CA GLY A 197 13.02 5.18 -3.68
C GLY A 197 13.30 6.67 -3.49
N PRO A 198 13.71 7.35 -4.55
CA PRO A 198 14.09 8.76 -4.50
C PRO A 198 13.00 9.70 -4.00
N THR A 199 11.74 9.42 -4.29
CA THR A 199 10.65 10.37 -4.09
C THR A 199 9.64 9.94 -3.03
N VAL A 200 9.54 8.66 -2.70
CA VAL A 200 8.59 8.15 -1.71
C VAL A 200 8.96 8.53 -0.28
N THR A 201 7.97 8.96 0.48
CA THR A 201 8.11 9.28 1.91
C THR A 201 7.14 8.43 2.74
N ASN A 202 7.69 7.61 3.65
CA ASN A 202 6.95 6.81 4.61
C ASN A 202 7.78 6.63 5.90
N PHE A 203 7.27 5.89 6.88
CA PHE A 203 7.99 5.70 8.15
C PHE A 203 9.34 4.99 7.98
N VAL A 204 9.49 4.07 6.99
CA VAL A 204 10.75 3.36 6.73
C VAL A 204 11.79 4.30 6.11
N THR A 205 11.41 5.08 5.10
CA THR A 205 12.32 6.05 4.48
C THR A 205 12.73 7.15 5.48
N ARG A 206 11.81 7.60 6.35
CA ARG A 206 12.13 8.54 7.45
C ARG A 206 13.05 7.90 8.51
N TYR A 207 12.89 6.62 8.82
CA TYR A 207 13.79 5.90 9.72
C TYR A 207 15.21 5.84 9.15
N LEU A 208 15.37 5.46 7.89
CA LEU A 208 16.67 5.38 7.19
C LEU A 208 17.28 6.75 6.86
N ALA A 209 16.50 7.82 6.86
CA ALA A 209 17.02 9.19 6.68
C ALA A 209 17.73 9.75 7.92
N ARG A 210 17.48 9.20 9.11
CA ARG A 210 18.14 9.65 10.36
C ARG A 210 19.63 9.38 10.32
N LYS A 211 20.45 10.30 10.85
CA LYS A 211 21.92 10.09 10.98
C LYS A 211 22.27 8.93 11.90
N ILE A 212 21.57 8.82 13.02
CA ILE A 212 21.67 7.72 13.99
C ILE A 212 20.36 6.93 13.94
N VAL A 213 20.47 5.63 13.69
CA VAL A 213 19.35 4.72 13.48
C VAL A 213 19.31 3.72 14.65
N PRO A 214 18.25 3.72 15.49
CA PRO A 214 18.14 2.75 16.58
C PRO A 214 17.98 1.33 16.02
N THR A 215 18.73 0.38 16.60
CA THR A 215 18.62 -1.05 16.29
C THR A 215 18.43 -1.85 17.58
N MET A 216 18.02 -3.09 17.47
CA MET A 216 17.85 -3.96 18.62
C MET A 216 19.16 -4.69 18.92
N MET A 217 19.68 -4.52 20.13
CA MET A 217 20.91 -5.20 20.57
C MET A 217 20.77 -6.73 20.47
N GLY A 218 21.73 -7.37 19.79
CA GLY A 218 21.73 -8.83 19.60
C GLY A 218 20.87 -9.34 18.44
N PHE A 219 20.26 -8.44 17.64
CA PHE A 219 19.44 -8.81 16.50
C PHE A 219 19.91 -8.12 15.22
N ASP A 220 19.83 -8.85 14.11
CA ASP A 220 20.13 -8.34 12.76
C ASP A 220 19.19 -8.99 11.74
N PRO A 221 17.89 -8.65 11.77
CA PRO A 221 16.92 -9.29 10.90
C PRO A 221 17.19 -8.99 9.43
N LEU A 222 16.81 -9.93 8.56
CA LEU A 222 16.74 -9.68 7.14
C LEU A 222 15.56 -8.76 6.84
N VAL A 223 15.78 -7.78 5.97
CA VAL A 223 14.78 -6.85 5.48
C VAL A 223 14.69 -6.91 3.96
N GLN A 224 13.54 -6.58 3.44
CA GLN A 224 13.21 -6.59 2.03
C GLN A 224 12.52 -5.29 1.66
N PHE A 225 12.87 -4.73 0.51
CA PHE A 225 12.26 -3.52 -0.01
C PHE A 225 11.71 -3.74 -1.41
N LEU A 226 10.78 -2.88 -1.78
CA LEU A 226 10.26 -2.75 -3.14
C LEU A 226 10.64 -1.35 -3.64
N HIS A 227 11.16 -1.24 -4.86
CA HIS A 227 11.44 0.06 -5.46
C HIS A 227 10.14 0.78 -5.81
N GLU A 228 10.11 2.10 -5.69
CA GLU A 228 8.92 2.91 -5.99
C GLU A 228 8.41 2.71 -7.43
N ILE A 229 9.30 2.56 -8.40
CA ILE A 229 8.92 2.27 -9.79
C ILE A 229 8.28 0.88 -9.92
N ASP A 230 8.82 -0.12 -9.24
CA ASP A 230 8.27 -1.49 -9.24
C ASP A 230 6.89 -1.57 -8.57
N ALA A 231 6.66 -0.76 -7.52
CA ALA A 231 5.36 -0.66 -6.87
C ALA A 231 4.28 -0.12 -7.84
N ILE A 232 4.62 0.92 -8.61
CA ILE A 232 3.74 1.51 -9.61
C ILE A 232 3.53 0.54 -10.78
N ALA A 233 4.60 -0.14 -11.24
CA ALA A 233 4.52 -1.15 -12.30
C ALA A 233 3.62 -2.34 -11.90
N ALA A 234 3.69 -2.80 -10.65
CA ALA A 234 2.82 -3.85 -10.13
C ALA A 234 1.33 -3.43 -10.12
N LEU A 235 1.03 -2.19 -9.70
CA LEU A 235 -0.32 -1.62 -9.78
C LEU A 235 -0.82 -1.56 -11.23
N LYS A 236 -0.01 -1.02 -12.15
CA LYS A 236 -0.36 -0.95 -13.57
C LYS A 236 -0.61 -2.34 -14.16
N LEU A 237 0.24 -3.31 -13.83
CA LEU A 237 0.08 -4.70 -14.26
C LEU A 237 -1.21 -5.33 -13.71
N ALA A 238 -1.54 -5.06 -12.43
CA ALA A 238 -2.78 -5.50 -11.83
C ALA A 238 -4.01 -4.84 -12.48
N VAL A 239 -3.93 -3.58 -12.89
CA VAL A 239 -4.98 -2.92 -13.68
C VAL A 239 -5.12 -3.58 -15.04
N ASP A 240 -4.03 -3.89 -15.73
CA ASP A 240 -4.05 -4.40 -17.12
C ASP A 240 -4.46 -5.87 -17.23
N ARG A 241 -4.07 -6.71 -16.27
CA ARG A 241 -4.29 -8.16 -16.32
C ARG A 241 -5.36 -8.61 -15.35
N ASP A 242 -6.19 -9.54 -15.76
CA ASP A 242 -7.21 -10.19 -14.93
C ASP A 242 -6.56 -11.31 -14.11
N VAL A 243 -6.01 -10.95 -12.97
CA VAL A 243 -5.25 -11.84 -12.07
C VAL A 243 -5.87 -11.84 -10.66
N PRO A 244 -6.96 -12.60 -10.45
CA PRO A 244 -7.61 -12.65 -9.14
C PRO A 244 -6.71 -13.30 -8.10
N GLY A 245 -6.77 -12.80 -6.88
CA GLY A 245 -6.06 -13.36 -5.71
C GLY A 245 -5.17 -12.36 -4.99
N VAL A 246 -4.42 -12.89 -4.04
CA VAL A 246 -3.44 -12.14 -3.25
C VAL A 246 -2.05 -12.41 -3.79
N TYR A 247 -1.22 -11.36 -3.88
CA TYR A 247 0.15 -11.42 -4.40
C TYR A 247 1.11 -10.62 -3.53
N ASN A 248 2.22 -11.26 -3.15
CA ASN A 248 3.34 -10.56 -2.53
C ASN A 248 4.13 -9.81 -3.62
N ILE A 249 4.24 -8.51 -3.51
CA ILE A 249 4.97 -7.66 -4.42
C ILE A 249 6.24 -7.18 -3.72
N VAL A 250 7.37 -7.75 -4.11
CA VAL A 250 8.65 -7.60 -3.42
C VAL A 250 9.78 -7.38 -4.40
N GLY A 251 10.82 -6.66 -4.01
CA GLY A 251 12.09 -6.62 -4.75
C GLY A 251 12.88 -7.91 -4.55
N ASP A 252 13.69 -8.27 -5.52
CA ASP A 252 14.56 -9.45 -5.43
C ASP A 252 15.63 -9.28 -4.34
N GLY A 253 15.88 -10.39 -3.62
CA GLY A 253 16.88 -10.46 -2.56
C GLY A 253 16.46 -9.82 -1.24
N VAL A 254 17.30 -10.02 -0.24
CA VAL A 254 17.11 -9.54 1.14
C VAL A 254 18.47 -9.07 1.68
N LEU A 255 18.47 -8.17 2.65
CA LEU A 255 19.67 -7.65 3.28
C LEU A 255 19.53 -7.69 4.81
N PRO A 256 20.62 -8.03 5.54
CA PRO A 256 20.67 -7.79 6.98
C PRO A 256 20.49 -6.29 7.29
N LEU A 257 19.76 -5.96 8.35
CA LEU A 257 19.50 -4.57 8.74
C LEU A 257 20.81 -3.78 8.95
N SER A 258 21.84 -4.41 9.51
CA SER A 258 23.17 -3.81 9.67
C SER A 258 23.80 -3.41 8.33
N THR A 259 23.61 -4.23 7.29
CA THR A 259 24.06 -3.94 5.92
C THR A 259 23.27 -2.79 5.32
N VAL A 260 21.96 -2.74 5.51
CA VAL A 260 21.10 -1.63 5.08
C VAL A 260 21.58 -0.31 5.69
N ILE A 261 21.81 -0.28 6.99
CA ILE A 261 22.29 0.92 7.71
C ILE A 261 23.65 1.39 7.19
N LYS A 262 24.59 0.45 6.93
CA LYS A 262 25.89 0.78 6.34
C LYS A 262 25.78 1.33 4.92
N LEU A 263 24.98 0.70 4.06
CA LEU A 263 24.77 1.16 2.68
C LEU A 263 24.10 2.54 2.66
N ALA A 264 23.19 2.79 3.61
CA ALA A 264 22.57 4.10 3.78
C ALA A 264 23.55 5.17 4.31
N GLY A 265 24.79 4.80 4.71
CA GLY A 265 25.76 5.72 5.30
C GLY A 265 25.32 6.22 6.67
N ARG A 266 24.61 5.41 7.44
CA ARG A 266 24.06 5.75 8.75
C ARG A 266 24.79 5.01 9.86
N ILE A 267 24.64 5.49 11.09
CA ILE A 267 25.22 4.88 12.29
C ILE A 267 24.12 4.12 13.03
N GLY A 268 24.28 2.80 13.15
CA GLY A 268 23.38 1.97 13.96
C GLY A 268 23.67 2.14 15.44
N LEU A 269 22.64 2.42 16.23
CA LEU A 269 22.72 2.50 17.69
C LEU A 269 21.99 1.28 18.29
N PRO A 270 22.71 0.25 18.73
CA PRO A 270 22.09 -0.92 19.35
C PRO A 270 21.56 -0.60 20.74
N ILE A 271 20.27 -0.78 20.96
CA ILE A 271 19.57 -0.50 22.21
C ILE A 271 19.04 -1.83 22.79
N PRO A 272 19.25 -2.11 24.09
CA PRO A 272 18.61 -3.25 24.75
C PRO A 272 17.07 -3.16 24.68
N HIS A 273 16.40 -4.29 24.44
CA HIS A 273 14.95 -4.32 24.17
C HIS A 273 14.09 -3.59 25.23
N PRO A 274 14.25 -3.80 26.54
CA PRO A 274 13.41 -3.12 27.52
C PRO A 274 13.55 -1.58 27.48
N ILE A 275 14.80 -1.10 27.22
CA ILE A 275 15.07 0.32 27.08
C ILE A 275 14.46 0.88 25.80
N ALA A 276 14.60 0.15 24.68
CA ALA A 276 14.02 0.55 23.39
C ALA A 276 12.49 0.66 23.47
N GLU A 277 11.83 -0.28 24.12
CA GLU A 277 10.38 -0.29 24.30
C GLU A 277 9.92 0.94 25.09
N THR A 278 10.58 1.23 26.24
CA THR A 278 10.27 2.41 27.05
C THR A 278 10.51 3.72 26.30
N LEU A 279 11.69 3.85 25.65
CA LEU A 279 12.02 5.05 24.88
C LEU A 279 11.06 5.27 23.69
N THR A 280 10.68 4.19 23.01
CA THR A 280 9.74 4.29 21.88
C THR A 280 8.33 4.65 22.38
N SER A 281 7.88 4.10 23.52
CA SER A 281 6.60 4.44 24.13
C SER A 281 6.54 5.93 24.50
N ILE A 282 7.55 6.44 25.20
CA ILE A 282 7.64 7.87 25.55
C ILE A 282 7.75 8.71 24.27
N GLY A 283 8.61 8.30 23.33
CA GLY A 283 8.80 9.01 22.06
C GLY A 283 7.51 9.03 21.21
N TRP A 284 6.70 8.00 21.26
CA TRP A 284 5.40 7.96 20.57
C TRP A 284 4.43 8.92 21.24
N LEU A 285 4.28 8.89 22.56
CA LEU A 285 3.43 9.83 23.29
C LEU A 285 3.81 11.30 23.07
N THR A 286 5.12 11.58 22.94
CA THR A 286 5.64 12.93 22.68
C THR A 286 5.75 13.29 21.20
N GLN A 287 5.28 12.42 20.31
CA GLN A 287 5.31 12.58 18.84
C GLN A 287 6.74 12.70 18.23
N VAL A 288 7.76 12.25 18.96
CA VAL A 288 9.16 12.21 18.49
C VAL A 288 9.49 10.90 17.76
N ALA A 289 8.90 9.78 18.21
CA ALA A 289 9.08 8.49 17.56
C ALA A 289 8.32 8.43 16.23
N LEU A 290 8.88 7.72 15.23
CA LEU A 290 8.29 7.57 13.89
C LEU A 290 7.19 6.50 13.85
N ALA A 291 7.19 5.60 14.82
CA ALA A 291 6.27 4.49 14.92
C ALA A 291 6.11 4.05 16.38
N PRO A 292 4.98 3.46 16.74
CA PRO A 292 4.72 2.96 18.09
C PRO A 292 5.52 1.67 18.41
N PRO A 293 5.58 1.24 19.70
CA PRO A 293 6.40 0.11 20.17
C PRO A 293 6.23 -1.21 19.40
N PRO A 294 5.05 -1.63 18.92
CA PRO A 294 4.89 -2.88 18.17
C PRO A 294 5.80 -2.99 16.94
N PHE A 295 6.21 -1.86 16.35
CA PHE A 295 7.14 -1.83 15.21
C PHE A 295 8.57 -2.29 15.56
N LEU A 296 8.96 -2.28 16.85
CA LEU A 296 10.25 -2.79 17.29
C LEU A 296 10.42 -4.30 16.98
N LYS A 297 9.31 -5.06 16.85
CA LYS A 297 9.35 -6.47 16.45
C LYS A 297 10.04 -6.67 15.10
N TYR A 298 9.85 -5.72 14.15
CA TYR A 298 10.48 -5.75 12.81
C TYR A 298 11.98 -5.43 12.82
N LEU A 299 12.51 -4.88 13.93
CA LEU A 299 13.95 -4.72 14.15
C LEU A 299 14.58 -5.95 14.84
N ARG A 300 13.75 -6.96 15.19
CA ARG A 300 14.19 -8.17 15.90
C ARG A 300 14.00 -9.43 15.08
N PHE A 301 12.86 -9.58 14.43
CA PHE A 301 12.40 -10.82 13.83
C PHE A 301 12.17 -10.66 12.34
N LEU A 302 12.23 -11.78 11.63
CA LEU A 302 12.03 -11.85 10.20
C LEU A 302 10.58 -11.54 9.80
N CYS A 303 10.43 -10.70 8.78
CA CYS A 303 9.18 -10.47 8.08
C CYS A 303 9.49 -10.23 6.59
N VAL A 304 9.88 -11.31 5.91
CA VAL A 304 10.30 -11.32 4.49
C VAL A 304 9.32 -12.17 3.71
N ALA A 305 8.84 -11.67 2.58
CA ALA A 305 7.83 -12.36 1.80
C ALA A 305 8.41 -13.02 0.53
N ASP A 306 7.75 -14.10 0.11
CA ASP A 306 8.04 -14.83 -1.11
C ASP A 306 7.28 -14.19 -2.29
N GLY A 307 7.98 -13.82 -3.36
CA GLY A 307 7.42 -13.21 -4.57
C GLY A 307 7.09 -14.18 -5.71
N ASP A 308 7.30 -15.47 -5.55
CA ASP A 308 7.18 -16.46 -6.62
C ASP A 308 5.77 -16.52 -7.24
N ARG A 309 4.74 -16.34 -6.44
CA ARG A 309 3.36 -16.31 -6.94
C ARG A 309 3.10 -15.09 -7.84
N ALA A 310 3.59 -13.92 -7.48
CA ALA A 310 3.48 -12.73 -8.32
C ALA A 310 4.23 -12.93 -9.64
N ARG A 311 5.42 -13.55 -9.61
CA ARG A 311 6.21 -13.86 -10.79
C ARG A 311 5.51 -14.86 -11.72
N THR A 312 5.03 -15.98 -11.16
CA THR A 312 4.50 -17.10 -11.96
C THR A 312 3.05 -16.91 -12.41
N LYS A 313 2.20 -16.29 -11.60
CA LYS A 313 0.76 -16.16 -11.87
C LYS A 313 0.36 -14.78 -12.37
N MET A 314 0.98 -13.72 -11.84
CA MET A 314 0.70 -12.36 -12.26
C MET A 314 1.64 -11.89 -13.38
N GLY A 315 2.83 -12.50 -13.49
CA GLY A 315 3.88 -12.09 -14.43
C GLY A 315 4.62 -10.83 -14.02
N PHE A 316 4.65 -10.56 -12.70
CA PHE A 316 5.41 -9.45 -12.14
C PHE A 316 6.86 -9.86 -11.91
N VAL A 317 7.78 -9.12 -12.48
CA VAL A 317 9.22 -9.26 -12.25
C VAL A 317 9.74 -7.88 -11.84
N PRO A 318 10.29 -7.72 -10.62
CA PRO A 318 10.83 -6.43 -10.19
C PRO A 318 12.04 -6.06 -11.05
N ALA A 319 12.16 -4.79 -11.42
CA ALA A 319 13.30 -4.26 -12.14
C ALA A 319 14.50 -3.97 -11.22
N TYR A 320 14.21 -3.78 -9.92
CA TYR A 320 15.22 -3.47 -8.91
C TYR A 320 15.27 -4.57 -7.84
N THR A 321 16.48 -4.93 -7.47
CA THR A 321 16.71 -5.71 -6.24
C THR A 321 16.50 -4.85 -5.00
N THR A 322 16.29 -5.48 -3.84
CA THR A 322 16.26 -4.81 -2.54
C THR A 322 17.49 -3.89 -2.32
N ARG A 323 18.66 -4.32 -2.81
CA ARG A 323 19.91 -3.56 -2.71
C ARG A 323 19.89 -2.31 -3.61
N GLU A 324 19.47 -2.45 -4.85
CA GLU A 324 19.41 -1.34 -5.82
C GLU A 324 18.38 -0.30 -5.40
N ALA A 325 17.21 -0.73 -4.94
CA ALA A 325 16.18 0.16 -4.39
C ALA A 325 16.71 1.00 -3.21
N LEU A 326 17.49 0.37 -2.31
CA LEU A 326 18.13 1.08 -1.19
C LEU A 326 19.21 2.06 -1.68
N ILE A 327 20.05 1.67 -2.65
CA ILE A 327 21.10 2.53 -3.19
C ILE A 327 20.51 3.75 -3.87
N ASP A 328 19.45 3.59 -4.65
CA ASP A 328 18.79 4.70 -5.32
C ASP A 328 18.18 5.69 -4.32
N PHE A 329 17.45 5.19 -3.31
CA PHE A 329 16.96 5.99 -2.20
C PHE A 329 18.09 6.80 -1.52
N THR A 330 19.19 6.14 -1.17
CA THR A 330 20.29 6.77 -0.40
C THR A 330 21.06 7.78 -1.24
N SER A 331 21.21 7.54 -2.54
CA SER A 331 21.84 8.48 -3.48
C SER A 331 21.02 9.78 -3.59
N ALA A 332 19.69 9.65 -3.70
CA ALA A 332 18.81 10.82 -3.72
C ALA A 332 18.86 11.61 -2.39
N GLN A 333 18.94 10.92 -1.24
CA GLN A 333 19.08 11.61 0.05
C GLN A 333 20.41 12.39 0.15
N ARG A 334 21.52 11.83 -0.30
CA ARG A 334 22.82 12.52 -0.31
C ARG A 334 22.79 13.78 -1.21
N LEU A 335 22.17 13.71 -2.36
CA LEU A 335 22.01 14.86 -3.25
C LEU A 335 21.18 15.98 -2.61
N ARG A 336 20.11 15.64 -1.87
CA ARG A 336 19.31 16.63 -1.12
C ARG A 336 20.14 17.28 -0.01
N ASP A 337 20.88 16.47 0.78
CA ASP A 337 21.74 16.99 1.85
C ASP A 337 22.79 17.97 1.31
N VAL A 338 23.40 17.71 0.15
CA VAL A 338 24.38 18.62 -0.50
C VAL A 338 23.71 19.90 -0.98
N ARG A 339 22.53 19.84 -1.58
CA ARG A 339 21.81 21.05 -2.02
C ARG A 339 21.46 21.97 -0.86
N LEU A 340 20.94 21.41 0.23
CA LEU A 340 20.62 22.18 1.44
C LEU A 340 21.85 22.89 2.02
N LEU A 341 23.03 22.24 2.00
CA LEU A 341 24.28 22.88 2.45
C LEU A 341 24.73 24.02 1.54
N GLN A 342 24.44 23.96 0.23
CA GLN A 342 24.74 25.02 -0.73
C GLN A 342 23.79 26.23 -0.63
N GLU A 343 22.53 26.01 -0.21
CA GLU A 343 21.52 27.08 -0.04
C GLU A 343 21.67 27.81 1.30
N THR A 344 22.36 27.21 2.28
CA THR A 344 22.54 27.77 3.66
C THR A 344 23.93 28.34 3.91
N GLY A 345 24.85 28.29 2.98
CA GLY A 345 26.21 28.87 3.01
C GLY A 345 26.33 30.03 2.05
#